data_d2172cb1f92b0193933ed0d14bc4caa4
#
_entry.id   d2172cb1f92b0193933ed0d14bc4caa4
#
_cell.length_a   1.000
_cell.length_b   1.000
_cell.length_c   1.000
_cell.angle_alpha   90.00
_cell.angle_beta   90.00
_cell.angle_gamma   90.00
#
_symmetry.space_group_name_H-M   'P 1'
#
loop_
_entity.id
_entity.type
_entity.pdbx_description
1 polymer ?
#
loop_
_entity_poly.entity_id
_entity_poly.type
_entity_poly.pdbx_seq_one_letter_code
_entity_poly.pdbx_strand_id
1 'polypeptide(L)'
;MNKDKFSVNNFPNNGFCISNSKLDRESCLQLRKLINKKRPITNKIFYSSEKEFSDKGRYRNYAPGVGHNFLESCDLDFIENDKGFNKFCSSIIGKNFQILKKSVIRSTPLKLIPEWIKRKVKNIGRPNLNPYVRDEYQDVQFFLCTDFHQDKTRQKSEFITVYIYLDDVVKKNSALQILLSSHHLGFTSYPHNLRQSDIDSSLWFYNDAFGNYKKCNEITVTGKSGTFSCFHNLTLHGTGYNNESKPRISLRYLIGNRSQKNTIYSLANEKIFGKKINKRSRFDVDSDGILIPLGSSLNLIK
;
A
#
# COMPACT_ATOMS: atom_id res chain seq x y z
N MET A 1 -10.04 -8.62 16.13
CA MET A 1 -8.82 -9.31 15.64
C MET A 1 -8.00 -9.76 16.86
N ASN A 2 -7.57 -11.02 16.94
CA ASN A 2 -6.76 -11.51 18.06
C ASN A 2 -5.37 -10.87 18.00
N LYS A 3 -5.04 -9.99 18.97
CA LYS A 3 -3.81 -9.18 18.99
C LYS A 3 -2.55 -10.03 19.16
N ASP A 4 -2.63 -11.15 19.89
CA ASP A 4 -1.46 -12.01 20.13
C ASP A 4 -0.97 -12.68 18.86
N LYS A 5 -1.89 -13.05 17.95
CA LYS A 5 -1.58 -13.63 16.64
C LYS A 5 -0.79 -12.67 15.74
N PHE A 6 -0.96 -11.37 15.91
CA PHE A 6 -0.34 -10.32 15.10
C PHE A 6 0.62 -9.44 15.90
N SER A 7 1.21 -10.00 16.95
CA SER A 7 2.27 -9.34 17.72
C SER A 7 3.57 -9.23 16.91
N VAL A 8 4.47 -8.36 17.34
CA VAL A 8 5.80 -8.18 16.75
C VAL A 8 6.58 -9.48 16.68
N ASN A 9 6.47 -10.35 17.69
CA ASN A 9 7.18 -11.64 17.72
C ASN A 9 6.75 -12.59 16.59
N ASN A 10 5.54 -12.42 16.06
CA ASN A 10 5.03 -13.21 14.95
C ASN A 10 5.33 -12.61 13.57
N PHE A 11 5.94 -11.43 13.52
CA PHE A 11 6.29 -10.76 12.28
C PHE A 11 7.16 -11.62 11.34
N PRO A 12 8.20 -12.35 11.80
CA PRO A 12 9.00 -13.20 10.94
C PRO A 12 8.20 -14.28 10.20
N ASN A 13 7.14 -14.79 10.83
CA ASN A 13 6.29 -15.80 10.21
C ASN A 13 5.19 -15.19 9.34
N ASN A 14 4.58 -14.10 9.81
CA ASN A 14 3.42 -13.51 9.16
C ASN A 14 3.78 -12.50 8.06
N GLY A 15 4.94 -11.85 8.15
CA GLY A 15 5.30 -10.67 7.35
C GLY A 15 4.44 -9.46 7.68
N PHE A 16 3.74 -9.49 8.83
CA PHE A 16 2.77 -8.50 9.25
C PHE A 16 2.60 -8.49 10.77
N CYS A 17 2.44 -7.31 11.35
CA CYS A 17 2.02 -7.16 12.75
C CYS A 17 1.24 -5.85 12.98
N ILE A 18 0.52 -5.80 14.11
CA ILE A 18 -0.24 -4.62 14.54
C ILE A 18 0.35 -4.14 15.87
N SER A 19 0.48 -2.84 16.01
CA SER A 19 0.90 -2.24 17.26
C SER A 19 -0.17 -2.41 18.36
N ASN A 20 0.29 -2.69 19.58
CA ASN A 20 -0.56 -2.61 20.77
C ASN A 20 -0.80 -1.17 21.22
N SER A 21 0.14 -0.26 20.89
CA SER A 21 -0.02 1.18 21.08
C SER A 21 -0.91 1.77 19.98
N LYS A 22 -1.47 2.93 20.26
CA LYS A 22 -2.20 3.76 19.31
C LYS A 22 -1.67 5.18 19.40
N LEU A 23 -1.67 5.87 18.26
CA LEU A 23 -1.43 7.30 18.24
C LEU A 23 -2.62 8.05 18.86
N ASP A 24 -2.35 9.28 19.30
CA ASP A 24 -3.40 10.15 19.81
C ASP A 24 -4.50 10.34 18.75
N ARG A 25 -5.72 10.02 19.14
CA ARG A 25 -6.86 10.06 18.22
C ARG A 25 -7.22 11.46 17.78
N GLU A 26 -7.14 12.43 18.70
CA GLU A 26 -7.50 13.81 18.37
C GLU A 26 -6.50 14.41 17.38
N SER A 27 -5.21 14.20 17.57
CA SER A 27 -4.16 14.63 16.62
C SER A 27 -4.34 13.97 15.26
N CYS A 28 -4.70 12.68 15.20
CA CYS A 28 -5.03 11.99 13.94
C CYS A 28 -6.24 12.65 13.25
N LEU A 29 -7.27 13.00 14.00
CA LEU A 29 -8.46 13.65 13.45
C LEU A 29 -8.19 15.10 13.01
N GLN A 30 -7.32 15.83 13.70
CA GLN A 30 -6.89 17.17 13.31
C GLN A 30 -6.10 17.13 12.00
N LEU A 31 -5.13 16.22 11.86
CA LEU A 31 -4.41 16.02 10.61
C LEU A 31 -5.36 15.62 9.48
N ARG A 32 -6.30 14.72 9.74
CA ARG A 32 -7.35 14.35 8.77
C ARG A 32 -8.18 15.57 8.32
N LYS A 33 -8.62 16.42 9.26
CA LYS A 33 -9.35 17.66 8.96
C LYS A 33 -8.50 18.60 8.09
N LEU A 34 -7.21 18.75 8.42
CA LEU A 34 -6.28 19.56 7.63
C LEU A 34 -6.12 19.03 6.20
N ILE A 35 -5.94 17.73 6.04
CA ILE A 35 -5.84 17.10 4.71
C ILE A 35 -7.13 17.33 3.91
N ASN A 36 -8.30 17.14 4.52
CA ASN A 36 -9.57 17.36 3.85
C ASN A 36 -9.83 18.83 3.50
N LYS A 37 -9.37 19.76 4.35
CA LYS A 37 -9.49 21.20 4.09
C LYS A 37 -8.61 21.65 2.92
N LYS A 38 -7.35 21.23 2.91
CA LYS A 38 -6.37 21.63 1.87
C LYS A 38 -6.52 20.84 0.58
N ARG A 39 -6.97 19.58 0.66
CA ARG A 39 -7.17 18.68 -0.47
C ARG A 39 -8.55 18.02 -0.37
N PRO A 40 -9.63 18.78 -0.57
CA PRO A 40 -10.98 18.21 -0.52
C PRO A 40 -11.16 17.14 -1.59
N ILE A 41 -11.84 16.04 -1.26
CA ILE A 41 -12.27 15.07 -2.27
C ILE A 41 -13.65 15.46 -2.78
N THR A 42 -13.66 15.90 -4.02
CA THR A 42 -14.86 16.14 -4.81
C THR A 42 -14.65 15.52 -6.20
N ASN A 43 -15.69 15.42 -7.01
CA ASN A 43 -15.54 15.02 -8.40
C ASN A 43 -14.67 16.00 -9.22
N LYS A 44 -14.50 17.24 -8.74
CA LYS A 44 -13.69 18.29 -9.38
C LYS A 44 -12.18 18.04 -9.32
N ILE A 45 -11.71 17.11 -8.47
CA ILE A 45 -10.29 16.75 -8.44
C ILE A 45 -9.85 16.01 -9.71
N PHE A 46 -10.79 15.38 -10.42
CA PHE A 46 -10.53 14.65 -11.65
C PHE A 46 -10.76 15.54 -12.88
N TYR A 47 -10.15 15.19 -13.99
CA TYR A 47 -10.57 15.67 -15.29
C TYR A 47 -12.02 15.24 -15.55
N SER A 48 -12.84 16.16 -16.09
CA SER A 48 -14.29 15.91 -16.18
C SER A 48 -14.65 14.93 -17.30
N SER A 49 -13.81 14.83 -18.33
CA SER A 49 -14.00 13.96 -19.49
C SER A 49 -12.69 13.41 -20.02
N GLU A 50 -12.78 12.36 -20.79
CA GLU A 50 -11.65 11.78 -21.52
C GLU A 50 -11.02 12.80 -22.48
N LYS A 51 -11.85 13.62 -23.12
CA LYS A 51 -11.38 14.70 -24.00
C LYS A 51 -10.56 15.74 -23.22
N GLU A 52 -11.08 16.22 -22.09
CA GLU A 52 -10.33 17.17 -21.25
C GLU A 52 -9.00 16.56 -20.77
N PHE A 53 -9.01 15.27 -20.42
CA PHE A 53 -7.79 14.56 -20.04
C PHE A 53 -6.79 14.48 -21.18
N SER A 54 -7.24 14.19 -22.42
CA SER A 54 -6.37 14.14 -23.60
C SER A 54 -5.79 15.50 -23.95
N ASP A 55 -6.57 16.57 -23.79
CA ASP A 55 -6.15 17.94 -24.13
C ASP A 55 -5.22 18.55 -23.07
N LYS A 56 -5.45 18.28 -21.80
CA LYS A 56 -4.78 18.93 -20.66
C LYS A 56 -3.96 18.00 -19.80
N GLY A 57 -4.27 16.71 -19.84
CA GLY A 57 -3.58 15.70 -19.05
C GLY A 57 -2.14 15.58 -19.55
N ARG A 58 -1.19 15.79 -18.65
CA ARG A 58 0.22 15.58 -18.97
C ARG A 58 0.56 14.13 -18.73
N TYR A 59 1.21 13.53 -19.71
CA TYR A 59 1.85 12.23 -19.52
C TYR A 59 2.77 12.30 -18.30
N ARG A 60 2.49 11.50 -17.30
CA ARG A 60 3.28 11.44 -16.09
C ARG A 60 3.59 10.00 -15.75
N ASN A 61 4.87 9.70 -15.72
CA ASN A 61 5.37 8.41 -15.29
C ASN A 61 5.23 8.32 -13.75
N TYR A 62 4.04 8.02 -13.28
CA TYR A 62 3.78 7.80 -11.87
C TYR A 62 4.08 6.36 -11.49
N ALA A 63 5.27 6.13 -10.96
CA ALA A 63 5.44 4.95 -10.14
C ALA A 63 4.54 5.09 -8.90
N PRO A 64 3.72 4.10 -8.56
CA PRO A 64 2.98 4.11 -7.31
C PRO A 64 3.91 4.44 -6.14
N GLY A 65 3.58 5.45 -5.37
CA GLY A 65 4.38 5.84 -4.22
C GLY A 65 5.47 6.88 -4.46
N VAL A 66 5.62 7.43 -5.65
CA VAL A 66 6.59 8.51 -5.92
C VAL A 66 5.92 9.88 -5.77
N GLY A 67 6.64 10.81 -5.14
CA GLY A 67 6.45 12.24 -5.31
C GLY A 67 5.21 12.83 -4.67
N HIS A 68 4.91 12.53 -3.43
CA HIS A 68 3.77 13.12 -2.74
C HIS A 68 4.26 13.82 -1.47
N ASN A 69 4.35 15.14 -1.55
CA ASN A 69 5.03 15.98 -0.55
C ASN A 69 4.09 16.67 0.43
N PHE A 70 2.78 16.36 0.40
CA PHE A 70 1.82 17.03 1.29
C PHE A 70 2.24 16.95 2.76
N LEU A 71 2.75 15.80 3.21
CA LEU A 71 3.17 15.61 4.60
C LEU A 71 4.45 16.36 4.98
N GLU A 72 5.25 16.82 4.03
CA GLU A 72 6.44 17.63 4.31
C GLU A 72 6.07 19.00 4.87
N SER A 73 4.86 19.50 4.58
CA SER A 73 4.33 20.75 5.10
C SER A 73 3.47 20.60 6.37
N CYS A 74 3.43 19.40 6.95
CA CYS A 74 2.61 19.11 8.13
C CYS A 74 3.48 18.89 9.35
N ASP A 75 2.98 19.33 10.52
CA ASP A 75 3.50 18.89 11.79
C ASP A 75 3.09 17.43 12.03
N LEU A 76 4.09 16.56 12.20
CA LEU A 76 3.92 15.14 12.42
C LEU A 76 4.56 14.65 13.72
N ASP A 77 4.93 15.56 14.61
CA ASP A 77 5.58 15.25 15.87
C ASP A 77 4.79 14.27 16.72
N PHE A 78 3.46 14.36 16.68
CA PHE A 78 2.59 13.42 17.39
C PHE A 78 2.69 11.95 16.88
N ILE A 79 3.33 11.72 15.72
CA ILE A 79 3.66 10.41 15.17
C ILE A 79 5.15 10.13 15.35
N GLU A 80 6.00 11.03 14.82
CA GLU A 80 7.44 10.80 14.65
C GLU A 80 8.18 10.83 16.00
N ASN A 81 7.64 11.56 16.99
CA ASN A 81 8.14 11.60 18.38
C ASN A 81 7.31 10.74 19.35
N ASP A 82 6.26 10.02 18.87
CA ASP A 82 5.47 9.14 19.72
C ASP A 82 6.30 7.94 20.22
N LYS A 83 6.33 7.74 21.53
CA LYS A 83 7.12 6.67 22.18
C LYS A 83 6.64 5.27 21.75
N GLY A 84 5.33 5.07 21.56
CA GLY A 84 4.75 3.80 21.13
C GLY A 84 5.11 3.48 19.69
N PHE A 85 5.05 4.47 18.80
CA PHE A 85 5.45 4.36 17.40
C PHE A 85 6.96 4.04 17.29
N ASN A 86 7.80 4.81 17.98
CA ASN A 86 9.24 4.61 17.97
C ASN A 86 9.65 3.24 18.55
N LYS A 87 9.03 2.81 19.66
CA LYS A 87 9.24 1.49 20.25
C LYS A 87 8.83 0.37 19.27
N PHE A 88 7.68 0.53 18.62
CA PHE A 88 7.19 -0.44 17.64
C PHE A 88 8.14 -0.58 16.46
N CYS A 89 8.53 0.52 15.81
CA CYS A 89 9.45 0.51 14.68
C CYS A 89 10.81 -0.07 15.08
N SER A 90 11.39 0.41 16.18
CA SER A 90 12.70 -0.05 16.64
C SER A 90 12.73 -1.53 17.03
N SER A 91 11.62 -2.08 17.54
CA SER A 91 11.53 -3.50 17.87
C SER A 91 11.58 -4.40 16.64
N ILE A 92 11.18 -3.91 15.47
CA ILE A 92 11.14 -4.70 14.23
C ILE A 92 12.43 -4.52 13.42
N ILE A 93 12.84 -3.27 13.19
CA ILE A 93 13.92 -2.94 12.25
C ILE A 93 15.19 -2.40 12.94
N GLY A 94 15.17 -2.29 14.26
CA GLY A 94 16.33 -1.84 15.07
C GLY A 94 16.29 -0.36 15.43
N LYS A 95 17.06 0.01 16.48
CA LYS A 95 17.00 1.34 17.11
C LYS A 95 17.37 2.53 16.19
N ASN A 96 18.23 2.30 15.20
CA ASN A 96 18.73 3.36 14.31
C ASN A 96 17.93 3.41 12.99
N PHE A 97 16.64 3.21 13.06
CA PHE A 97 15.79 3.30 11.89
C PHE A 97 15.66 4.74 11.38
N GLN A 98 15.37 4.87 10.10
CA GLN A 98 15.14 6.14 9.43
C GLN A 98 13.81 6.10 8.67
N ILE A 99 13.09 7.21 8.67
CA ILE A 99 11.93 7.41 7.81
C ILE A 99 12.46 7.72 6.41
N LEU A 100 12.31 6.76 5.50
CA LEU A 100 12.78 6.90 4.12
C LEU A 100 11.79 7.68 3.26
N LYS A 101 10.51 7.54 3.58
CA LYS A 101 9.42 8.19 2.85
C LYS A 101 8.14 8.18 3.67
N LYS A 102 7.36 9.24 3.52
CA LYS A 102 6.00 9.33 4.06
C LYS A 102 5.02 9.83 2.99
N SER A 103 3.77 9.39 3.02
CA SER A 103 2.76 9.78 2.05
C SER A 103 1.34 9.66 2.60
N VAL A 104 0.45 10.51 2.09
CA VAL A 104 -1.00 10.39 2.31
C VAL A 104 -1.57 9.46 1.26
N ILE A 105 -2.36 8.49 1.70
CA ILE A 105 -3.08 7.56 0.84
C ILE A 105 -4.58 7.75 1.05
N ARG A 106 -5.28 8.01 -0.02
CA ARG A 106 -6.73 8.14 -0.04
C ARG A 106 -7.38 7.04 -0.83
N SER A 107 -8.25 6.30 -0.18
CA SER A 107 -9.18 5.43 -0.88
C SER A 107 -10.40 6.26 -1.29
N THR A 108 -10.60 6.37 -2.60
CA THR A 108 -11.63 7.22 -3.18
C THR A 108 -12.95 6.46 -3.27
N PRO A 109 -14.07 7.02 -2.75
CA PRO A 109 -15.38 6.42 -2.92
C PRO A 109 -15.75 6.25 -4.39
N LEU A 110 -16.26 5.07 -4.76
CA LEU A 110 -16.65 4.75 -6.14
C LEU A 110 -17.55 5.80 -6.77
N LYS A 111 -18.49 6.36 -5.99
CA LYS A 111 -19.44 7.35 -6.47
C LYS A 111 -18.83 8.70 -6.87
N LEU A 112 -17.62 9.00 -6.40
CA LEU A 112 -16.91 10.24 -6.72
C LEU A 112 -16.04 10.14 -7.97
N ILE A 113 -15.85 8.93 -8.49
CA ILE A 113 -15.00 8.72 -9.65
C ILE A 113 -15.84 8.84 -10.91
N PRO A 114 -15.43 9.68 -11.86
CA PRO A 114 -16.11 9.80 -13.16
C PRO A 114 -16.23 8.47 -13.88
N GLU A 115 -17.35 8.22 -14.56
CA GLU A 115 -17.62 6.94 -15.25
C GLU A 115 -16.59 6.62 -16.34
N TRP A 116 -16.08 7.64 -17.02
CA TRP A 116 -15.04 7.43 -18.02
C TRP A 116 -13.74 6.87 -17.41
N ILE A 117 -13.36 7.32 -16.19
CA ILE A 117 -12.21 6.77 -15.45
C ILE A 117 -12.49 5.34 -15.01
N LYS A 118 -13.69 5.05 -14.48
CA LYS A 118 -14.06 3.69 -14.09
C LYS A 118 -13.94 2.71 -15.26
N ARG A 119 -14.39 3.13 -16.46
CA ARG A 119 -14.22 2.31 -17.67
C ARG A 119 -12.75 2.07 -18.02
N LYS A 120 -11.92 3.12 -17.95
CA LYS A 120 -10.47 3.03 -18.24
C LYS A 120 -9.73 2.09 -17.30
N VAL A 121 -10.06 2.11 -16.01
CA VAL A 121 -9.34 1.33 -14.99
C VAL A 121 -9.95 -0.05 -14.70
N LYS A 122 -11.08 -0.38 -15.34
CA LYS A 122 -11.84 -1.61 -15.05
C LYS A 122 -11.00 -2.89 -15.12
N ASN A 123 -10.06 -2.95 -16.06
CA ASN A 123 -9.23 -4.13 -16.31
C ASN A 123 -7.80 -3.98 -15.79
N ILE A 124 -7.54 -2.94 -15.00
CA ILE A 124 -6.22 -2.67 -14.44
C ILE A 124 -6.20 -3.18 -13.01
N GLY A 125 -5.38 -4.18 -12.74
CA GLY A 125 -5.27 -4.79 -11.42
C GLY A 125 -4.75 -3.88 -10.31
N ARG A 126 -4.15 -2.73 -10.65
CA ARG A 126 -3.65 -1.74 -9.70
C ARG A 126 -4.03 -0.33 -10.15
N PRO A 127 -5.33 0.01 -10.09
CA PRO A 127 -5.78 1.30 -10.58
C PRO A 127 -5.24 2.44 -9.71
N ASN A 128 -4.22 3.12 -10.23
CA ASN A 128 -3.74 4.38 -9.71
C ASN A 128 -4.56 5.50 -10.35
N LEU A 129 -5.24 6.29 -9.53
CA LEU A 129 -6.09 7.37 -10.02
C LEU A 129 -5.33 8.68 -10.25
N ASN A 130 -4.07 8.79 -9.78
CA ASN A 130 -3.31 10.04 -9.90
C ASN A 130 -3.13 10.55 -11.34
N PRO A 131 -2.96 9.70 -12.38
CA PRO A 131 -2.91 10.20 -13.76
C PRO A 131 -4.13 11.03 -14.18
N TYR A 132 -5.29 10.71 -13.62
CA TYR A 132 -6.57 11.35 -13.93
C TYR A 132 -6.93 12.51 -13.00
N VAL A 133 -6.06 12.78 -12.02
CA VAL A 133 -6.23 13.84 -11.02
C VAL A 133 -5.51 15.10 -11.52
N ARG A 134 -6.15 16.25 -11.37
CA ARG A 134 -5.59 17.57 -11.74
C ARG A 134 -4.32 17.86 -10.94
N ASP A 135 -3.47 18.69 -11.52
CA ASP A 135 -2.11 18.98 -11.05
C ASP A 135 -2.04 19.45 -9.59
N GLU A 136 -2.97 20.29 -9.19
CA GLU A 136 -3.04 20.85 -7.84
C GLU A 136 -3.31 19.82 -6.73
N TYR A 137 -3.70 18.59 -7.11
CA TYR A 137 -4.00 17.50 -6.17
C TYR A 137 -2.97 16.37 -6.19
N GLN A 138 -1.87 16.52 -6.93
CA GLN A 138 -0.90 15.45 -7.18
C GLN A 138 0.04 15.15 -5.98
N ASP A 139 -0.01 15.93 -4.93
CA ASP A 139 0.77 15.75 -3.69
C ASP A 139 0.17 14.72 -2.71
N VAL A 140 -0.93 14.08 -3.11
CA VAL A 140 -1.62 13.02 -2.39
C VAL A 140 -1.86 11.83 -3.33
N GLN A 141 -1.76 10.62 -2.82
CA GLN A 141 -2.09 9.41 -3.59
C GLN A 141 -3.58 9.11 -3.54
N PHE A 142 -4.16 8.86 -4.71
CA PHE A 142 -5.57 8.47 -4.86
C PHE A 142 -5.66 7.06 -5.45
N PHE A 143 -6.37 6.19 -4.77
CA PHE A 143 -6.63 4.83 -5.22
C PHE A 143 -8.11 4.55 -5.32
N LEU A 144 -8.49 3.76 -6.29
CA LEU A 144 -9.81 3.13 -6.39
C LEU A 144 -9.86 1.88 -5.49
N CYS A 145 -8.97 0.97 -5.76
CA CYS A 145 -8.59 -0.22 -4.99
C CYS A 145 -7.16 -0.57 -5.37
N THR A 146 -6.58 -1.57 -4.74
CA THR A 146 -5.28 -2.09 -5.18
C THR A 146 -5.30 -3.60 -5.10
N ASP A 147 -4.92 -4.26 -6.20
CA ASP A 147 -4.64 -5.69 -6.18
C ASP A 147 -3.47 -5.99 -5.24
N PHE A 148 -3.35 -7.25 -4.90
CA PHE A 148 -2.22 -7.72 -4.13
C PHE A 148 -0.90 -7.44 -4.84
N HIS A 149 -0.02 -6.72 -4.17
CA HIS A 149 1.29 -6.32 -4.67
C HIS A 149 2.31 -6.23 -3.55
N GLN A 150 3.56 -6.08 -3.93
CA GLN A 150 4.67 -5.84 -3.00
C GLN A 150 5.13 -4.38 -3.12
N ASP A 151 5.49 -3.77 -1.98
CA ASP A 151 6.13 -2.45 -1.97
C ASP A 151 7.60 -2.60 -2.43
N LYS A 152 7.80 -2.63 -3.75
CA LYS A 152 9.14 -2.64 -4.34
C LYS A 152 9.59 -1.21 -4.55
N THR A 153 10.73 -0.82 -4.01
CA THR A 153 11.35 0.45 -4.35
C THR A 153 12.59 0.22 -5.22
N ARG A 154 12.98 1.25 -6.01
CA ARG A 154 14.26 1.27 -6.69
C ARG A 154 15.44 1.37 -5.71
N GLN A 155 15.16 1.71 -4.47
CA GLN A 155 16.17 1.79 -3.42
C GLN A 155 16.62 0.39 -3.03
N LYS A 156 17.93 0.20 -2.93
CA LYS A 156 18.56 -1.04 -2.46
C LYS A 156 18.33 -1.30 -0.96
N SER A 157 17.72 -0.35 -0.26
CA SER A 157 17.49 -0.44 1.17
C SER A 157 16.28 -1.33 1.47
N GLU A 158 16.48 -2.23 2.37
CA GLU A 158 15.43 -3.01 3.00
C GLU A 158 14.60 -2.10 3.93
N PHE A 159 13.30 -2.30 3.96
CA PHE A 159 12.39 -1.47 4.74
C PHE A 159 11.12 -2.23 5.13
N ILE A 160 10.47 -1.73 6.15
CA ILE A 160 9.08 -2.06 6.49
C ILE A 160 8.16 -0.93 6.03
N THR A 161 6.92 -1.28 5.70
CA THR A 161 5.86 -0.31 5.48
C THR A 161 5.02 -0.21 6.73
N VAL A 162 4.95 0.96 7.34
CA VAL A 162 4.04 1.25 8.44
C VAL A 162 2.83 1.99 7.90
N TYR A 163 1.65 1.46 8.21
CA TYR A 163 0.36 1.97 7.76
C TYR A 163 -0.43 2.50 8.94
N ILE A 164 -0.83 3.76 8.90
CA ILE A 164 -1.50 4.47 10.00
C ILE A 164 -2.88 4.92 9.53
N TYR A 165 -3.91 4.58 10.29
CA TYR A 165 -5.28 4.98 10.02
C TYR A 165 -5.60 6.33 10.67
N LEU A 166 -5.96 7.32 9.85
CA LEU A 166 -6.51 8.59 10.34
C LEU A 166 -8.03 8.56 10.48
N ASP A 167 -8.67 7.54 9.91
CA ASP A 167 -10.10 7.25 10.02
C ASP A 167 -10.35 5.98 10.82
N ASP A 168 -11.57 5.83 11.31
CA ASP A 168 -12.06 4.52 11.75
C ASP A 168 -12.23 3.65 10.49
N VAL A 169 -11.54 2.50 10.45
CA VAL A 169 -11.51 1.64 9.27
C VAL A 169 -12.27 0.35 9.53
N VAL A 170 -13.22 0.09 8.64
CA VAL A 170 -14.02 -1.13 8.56
C VAL A 170 -13.83 -1.79 7.19
N LYS A 171 -14.29 -3.03 7.03
CA LYS A 171 -14.13 -3.77 5.77
C LYS A 171 -14.67 -3.02 4.53
N LYS A 172 -15.77 -2.27 4.70
CA LYS A 172 -16.46 -1.56 3.61
C LYS A 172 -15.72 -0.33 3.06
N ASN A 173 -14.82 0.28 3.84
CA ASN A 173 -14.13 1.51 3.44
C ASN A 173 -12.70 1.27 2.97
N SER A 174 -12.50 0.19 2.21
CA SER A 174 -11.20 -0.12 1.60
C SER A 174 -10.10 -0.40 2.63
N ALA A 175 -10.40 -1.24 3.61
CA ALA A 175 -9.42 -1.68 4.58
C ALA A 175 -8.23 -2.38 3.90
N LEU A 176 -7.05 -2.26 4.50
CA LEU A 176 -5.85 -2.95 4.04
C LEU A 176 -6.05 -4.48 4.14
N GLN A 177 -5.73 -5.17 3.07
CA GLN A 177 -5.74 -6.62 2.95
C GLN A 177 -4.30 -7.13 2.90
N ILE A 178 -3.99 -8.17 3.65
CA ILE A 178 -2.65 -8.76 3.77
C ILE A 178 -2.75 -10.25 3.50
N LEU A 179 -1.91 -10.76 2.62
CA LEU A 179 -1.67 -12.20 2.49
C LEU A 179 -0.55 -12.61 3.43
N LEU A 180 -0.92 -13.24 4.54
CA LEU A 180 0.02 -13.65 5.58
C LEU A 180 1.10 -14.59 5.03
N SER A 181 2.33 -14.41 5.48
CA SER A 181 3.51 -15.19 5.11
C SER A 181 3.91 -15.12 3.63
N SER A 182 3.28 -14.26 2.83
CA SER A 182 3.58 -14.13 1.40
C SER A 182 5.00 -13.55 1.13
N HIS A 183 5.61 -12.85 2.09
CA HIS A 183 7.00 -12.39 1.99
C HIS A 183 8.00 -13.55 1.84
N HIS A 184 7.67 -14.75 2.30
CA HIS A 184 8.49 -15.95 2.11
C HIS A 184 8.74 -16.28 0.62
N LEU A 185 7.86 -15.83 -0.27
CA LEU A 185 8.04 -15.97 -1.73
C LEU A 185 9.21 -15.15 -2.29
N GLY A 186 9.77 -14.22 -1.49
CA GLY A 186 10.75 -13.27 -2.02
C GLY A 186 10.09 -12.29 -3.00
N PHE A 187 10.84 -11.88 -4.01
CA PHE A 187 10.31 -11.02 -5.07
C PHE A 187 9.39 -11.81 -6.00
N THR A 188 8.17 -11.35 -6.14
CA THR A 188 7.17 -11.92 -7.05
C THR A 188 7.04 -11.10 -8.32
N SER A 189 6.57 -11.71 -9.40
CA SER A 189 6.22 -11.02 -10.64
C SER A 189 4.84 -10.39 -10.53
N TYR A 190 4.63 -9.22 -11.14
CA TYR A 190 3.30 -8.65 -11.32
C TYR A 190 2.94 -8.67 -12.80
N PRO A 191 1.70 -8.97 -13.20
CA PRO A 191 0.59 -9.43 -12.34
C PRO A 191 0.91 -10.75 -11.65
N HIS A 192 0.40 -10.90 -10.43
CA HIS A 192 0.60 -12.13 -9.68
C HIS A 192 -0.38 -13.20 -10.14
N ASN A 193 0.08 -14.43 -10.28
CA ASN A 193 -0.80 -15.57 -10.48
C ASN A 193 -1.39 -16.00 -9.13
N LEU A 194 -2.37 -15.23 -8.67
CA LEU A 194 -3.10 -15.45 -7.42
C LEU A 194 -4.50 -15.96 -7.73
N ARG A 195 -4.85 -17.09 -7.15
CA ARG A 195 -6.19 -17.65 -7.21
C ARG A 195 -6.79 -17.72 -5.81
N GLN A 196 -7.97 -17.15 -5.64
CA GLN A 196 -8.76 -17.31 -4.41
C GLN A 196 -9.38 -18.70 -4.39
N SER A 197 -9.51 -19.30 -3.22
CA SER A 197 -10.19 -20.57 -3.04
C SER A 197 -11.69 -20.42 -3.29
N ASP A 198 -12.27 -21.41 -3.98
CA ASP A 198 -13.71 -21.46 -4.23
C ASP A 198 -14.51 -21.81 -2.96
N ILE A 199 -13.84 -22.43 -1.96
CA ILE A 199 -14.46 -22.89 -0.72
C ILE A 199 -14.28 -21.90 0.41
N ASP A 200 -13.09 -21.29 0.52
CA ASP A 200 -12.72 -20.36 1.58
C ASP A 200 -12.18 -19.06 0.98
N SER A 201 -13.00 -18.03 1.00
CA SER A 201 -12.65 -16.72 0.43
C SER A 201 -11.48 -16.01 1.15
N SER A 202 -11.04 -16.49 2.30
CA SER A 202 -9.84 -15.98 2.97
C SER A 202 -8.56 -16.66 2.52
N LEU A 203 -8.66 -17.68 1.68
CA LEU A 203 -7.53 -18.50 1.25
C LEU A 203 -7.13 -18.19 -0.18
N TRP A 204 -5.84 -17.95 -0.39
CA TRP A 204 -5.24 -17.65 -1.68
C TRP A 204 -4.10 -18.60 -2.00
N PHE A 205 -4.00 -18.95 -3.27
CA PHE A 205 -2.92 -19.77 -3.83
C PHE A 205 -2.10 -18.93 -4.79
N TYR A 206 -0.82 -18.83 -4.53
CA TYR A 206 0.15 -18.21 -5.41
C TYR A 206 0.96 -19.31 -6.10
N ASN A 207 1.20 -19.17 -7.39
CA ASN A 207 2.21 -19.91 -8.12
C ASN A 207 2.86 -19.01 -9.19
N ASP A 208 4.04 -19.41 -9.66
CA ASP A 208 4.70 -18.70 -10.74
C ASP A 208 5.48 -19.65 -11.68
N ALA A 209 5.96 -19.09 -12.79
CA ALA A 209 6.71 -19.83 -13.79
C ALA A 209 8.08 -20.38 -13.27
N PHE A 210 8.49 -19.99 -12.07
CA PHE A 210 9.74 -20.44 -11.44
C PHE A 210 9.52 -21.60 -10.47
N GLY A 211 8.27 -22.08 -10.36
CA GLY A 211 7.89 -23.16 -9.46
C GLY A 211 7.73 -22.72 -8.00
N ASN A 212 7.68 -21.42 -7.72
CA ASN A 212 7.30 -20.95 -6.39
C ASN A 212 5.82 -21.17 -6.17
N TYR A 213 5.48 -21.78 -5.04
CA TYR A 213 4.09 -22.01 -4.62
C TYR A 213 3.91 -21.58 -3.17
N LYS A 214 2.78 -20.95 -2.87
CA LYS A 214 2.43 -20.58 -1.50
C LYS A 214 0.92 -20.51 -1.32
N LYS A 215 0.46 -21.19 -0.26
CA LYS A 215 -0.89 -21.02 0.30
C LYS A 215 -0.84 -19.90 1.33
N CYS A 216 -1.65 -18.86 1.16
CA CYS A 216 -1.67 -17.67 2.02
C CYS A 216 -3.08 -17.42 2.56
N ASN A 217 -3.18 -17.10 3.84
CA ASN A 217 -4.43 -16.62 4.41
C ASN A 217 -4.52 -15.10 4.29
N GLU A 218 -5.64 -14.62 3.76
CA GLU A 218 -5.96 -13.19 3.75
C GLU A 218 -6.49 -12.75 5.12
N ILE A 219 -6.02 -11.60 5.55
CA ILE A 219 -6.62 -10.86 6.65
C ILE A 219 -7.00 -9.46 6.20
N THR A 220 -8.12 -8.96 6.69
CA THR A 220 -8.54 -7.56 6.53
C THR A 220 -8.21 -6.80 7.80
N VAL A 221 -7.36 -5.77 7.67
CA VAL A 221 -6.89 -4.96 8.79
C VAL A 221 -7.90 -3.85 9.07
N THR A 222 -8.66 -3.98 10.15
CA THR A 222 -9.61 -2.97 10.62
C THR A 222 -9.12 -2.33 11.90
N GLY A 223 -9.54 -1.09 12.18
CA GLY A 223 -9.14 -0.41 13.39
C GLY A 223 -9.74 0.98 13.53
N LYS A 224 -9.61 1.54 14.72
CA LYS A 224 -9.96 2.93 15.00
C LYS A 224 -8.85 3.87 14.52
N SER A 225 -9.20 5.15 14.34
CA SER A 225 -8.24 6.22 14.14
C SER A 225 -7.08 6.13 15.14
N GLY A 226 -5.85 6.33 14.69
CA GLY A 226 -4.64 6.14 15.48
C GLY A 226 -4.09 4.69 15.50
N THR A 227 -4.83 3.71 14.96
CA THR A 227 -4.29 2.36 14.80
C THR A 227 -3.19 2.35 13.75
N PHE A 228 -2.06 1.70 14.05
CA PHE A 228 -1.00 1.48 13.09
C PHE A 228 -0.54 0.03 13.08
N SER A 229 -0.12 -0.39 11.92
CA SER A 229 0.36 -1.75 11.63
C SER A 229 1.57 -1.66 10.72
N CYS A 230 2.34 -2.74 10.65
CA CYS A 230 3.40 -2.79 9.65
C CYS A 230 3.43 -4.12 8.92
N PHE A 231 4.03 -4.10 7.75
CA PHE A 231 4.29 -5.29 6.96
C PHE A 231 5.66 -5.21 6.28
N HIS A 232 6.17 -6.40 5.99
CA HIS A 232 7.41 -6.56 5.26
C HIS A 232 7.24 -6.05 3.82
N ASN A 233 8.24 -5.39 3.24
CA ASN A 233 8.18 -4.84 1.89
C ASN A 233 7.84 -5.88 0.80
N LEU A 234 8.11 -7.16 1.07
CA LEU A 234 7.77 -8.28 0.18
C LEU A 234 6.42 -8.94 0.52
N THR A 235 5.71 -8.48 1.54
CA THR A 235 4.36 -8.99 1.83
C THR A 235 3.38 -8.54 0.75
N LEU A 236 2.65 -9.49 0.16
CA LEU A 236 1.57 -9.20 -0.75
C LEU A 236 0.42 -8.55 0.01
N HIS A 237 0.07 -7.35 -0.40
CA HIS A 237 -0.98 -6.55 0.22
C HIS A 237 -1.79 -5.80 -0.83
N GLY A 238 -3.02 -5.47 -0.48
CA GLY A 238 -3.95 -4.78 -1.35
C GLY A 238 -5.05 -4.07 -0.58
N THR A 239 -6.04 -3.56 -1.29
CA THR A 239 -7.26 -2.98 -0.71
C THR A 239 -8.43 -3.23 -1.62
N GLY A 240 -9.61 -3.47 -1.05
CA GLY A 240 -10.85 -3.50 -1.81
C GLY A 240 -11.37 -2.11 -2.17
N TYR A 241 -12.54 -2.06 -2.80
CA TYR A 241 -13.23 -0.80 -3.11
C TYR A 241 -13.70 -0.08 -1.84
N ASN A 242 -13.77 1.24 -1.93
CA ASN A 242 -14.42 2.06 -0.91
C ASN A 242 -15.90 2.25 -1.29
N ASN A 243 -16.75 1.47 -0.65
CA ASN A 243 -18.20 1.49 -0.86
C ASN A 243 -18.92 2.50 0.05
N GLU A 244 -18.18 3.19 0.93
CA GLU A 244 -18.72 4.24 1.80
C GLU A 244 -18.84 5.58 1.06
N SER A 245 -19.50 6.54 1.70
CA SER A 245 -19.67 7.87 1.13
C SER A 245 -18.47 8.79 1.30
N LYS A 246 -17.57 8.47 2.23
CA LYS A 246 -16.42 9.28 2.61
C LYS A 246 -15.12 8.60 2.21
N PRO A 247 -14.10 9.36 1.81
CA PRO A 247 -12.77 8.79 1.58
C PRO A 247 -12.20 8.25 2.89
N ARG A 248 -11.46 7.15 2.80
CA ARG A 248 -10.60 6.70 3.87
C ARG A 248 -9.22 7.32 3.68
N ILE A 249 -8.68 7.89 4.74
CA ILE A 249 -7.35 8.49 4.74
C ILE A 249 -6.43 7.67 5.63
N SER A 250 -5.29 7.31 5.09
CA SER A 250 -4.22 6.63 5.81
C SER A 250 -2.89 7.30 5.50
N LEU A 251 -1.95 7.15 6.40
CA LEU A 251 -0.56 7.48 6.13
C LEU A 251 0.21 6.20 5.86
N ARG A 252 1.20 6.31 4.98
CA ARG A 252 2.18 5.27 4.72
C ARG A 252 3.58 5.81 4.99
N TYR A 253 4.29 5.14 5.88
CA TYR A 253 5.69 5.38 6.18
C TYR A 253 6.52 4.20 5.68
N LEU A 254 7.56 4.48 4.92
CA LEU A 254 8.61 3.51 4.62
C LEU A 254 9.73 3.75 5.62
N ILE A 255 10.02 2.74 6.40
CA ILE A 255 11.00 2.81 7.49
C ILE A 255 12.09 1.80 7.24
N GLY A 256 13.32 2.26 7.13
CA GLY A 256 14.49 1.44 6.85
C GLY A 256 15.58 1.59 7.89
N ASN A 257 16.52 0.65 7.86
CA ASN A 257 17.74 0.72 8.65
C ASN A 257 18.91 0.23 7.79
N ARG A 258 20.05 0.92 7.86
CA ARG A 258 21.25 0.53 7.13
C ARG A 258 21.97 -0.68 7.76
N SER A 259 21.76 -0.91 9.04
CA SER A 259 22.37 -2.01 9.80
C SER A 259 21.28 -2.86 10.45
N GLN A 260 20.88 -3.95 9.79
CA GLN A 260 19.72 -4.75 10.18
C GLN A 260 20.09 -6.12 10.80
N LYS A 261 21.34 -6.31 11.16
CA LYS A 261 21.80 -7.57 11.79
C LYS A 261 21.06 -7.79 13.11
N ASN A 262 20.59 -9.03 13.32
CA ASN A 262 19.91 -9.46 14.55
C ASN A 262 18.62 -8.69 14.89
N THR A 263 17.85 -8.31 13.88
CA THR A 263 16.53 -7.68 14.06
C THR A 263 15.39 -8.67 13.74
N ILE A 264 14.19 -8.36 14.19
CA ILE A 264 12.97 -9.12 13.82
C ILE A 264 12.79 -9.11 12.29
N TYR A 265 13.15 -8.03 11.63
CA TYR A 265 13.13 -7.94 10.17
C TYR A 265 14.15 -8.88 9.52
N SER A 266 15.38 -8.99 10.04
CA SER A 266 16.37 -9.94 9.51
C SER A 266 15.91 -11.39 9.67
N LEU A 267 15.27 -11.75 10.78
CA LEU A 267 14.65 -13.06 10.99
C LEU A 267 13.54 -13.35 9.98
N ALA A 268 12.77 -12.31 9.57
CA ALA A 268 11.79 -12.47 8.50
C ALA A 268 12.44 -12.74 7.14
N ASN A 269 13.58 -12.09 6.85
CA ASN A 269 14.35 -12.34 5.64
C ASN A 269 14.93 -13.77 5.55
N GLU A 270 15.31 -14.37 6.68
CA GLU A 270 15.81 -15.75 6.74
C GLU A 270 14.75 -16.79 6.34
N LYS A 271 13.47 -16.42 6.44
CA LYS A 271 12.35 -17.29 6.05
C LYS A 271 12.01 -17.23 4.55
N ILE A 272 12.69 -16.39 3.79
CA ILE A 272 12.47 -16.26 2.35
C ILE A 272 13.07 -17.49 1.64
N PHE A 273 12.22 -18.27 0.99
CA PHE A 273 12.61 -19.44 0.21
C PHE A 273 12.45 -19.25 -1.30
N GLY A 274 11.71 -18.22 -1.72
CA GLY A 274 11.46 -17.94 -3.13
C GLY A 274 12.76 -17.68 -3.90
N LYS A 275 12.84 -18.15 -5.14
CA LYS A 275 13.96 -17.86 -6.02
C LYS A 275 14.10 -16.34 -6.18
N LYS A 276 15.30 -15.81 -5.98
CA LYS A 276 15.57 -14.39 -6.20
C LYS A 276 15.38 -14.08 -7.67
N ILE A 277 14.30 -13.41 -8.00
CA ILE A 277 14.07 -12.90 -9.35
C ILE A 277 14.85 -11.61 -9.45
N ASN A 278 16.03 -11.65 -10.08
CA ASN A 278 16.86 -10.45 -10.32
C ASN A 278 16.20 -9.48 -11.33
N LYS A 279 15.19 -9.92 -12.07
CA LYS A 279 14.46 -9.07 -12.99
C LYS A 279 13.29 -8.44 -12.24
N ARG A 280 13.39 -7.14 -11.99
CA ARG A 280 12.27 -6.32 -11.56
C ARG A 280 11.14 -6.50 -12.57
N SER A 281 9.91 -6.67 -12.09
CA SER A 281 8.75 -6.48 -12.95
C SER A 281 8.89 -5.09 -13.57
N ARG A 282 9.04 -5.03 -14.87
CA ARG A 282 9.07 -3.79 -15.62
C ARG A 282 7.63 -3.38 -15.84
N PHE A 283 7.37 -2.12 -15.61
CA PHE A 283 6.13 -1.51 -16.03
C PHE A 283 6.46 -0.63 -17.23
N ASP A 284 5.61 -0.69 -18.22
CA ASP A 284 5.50 0.37 -19.20
C ASP A 284 4.38 1.32 -18.83
N VAL A 285 4.21 2.33 -19.60
CA VAL A 285 3.17 3.31 -19.40
C VAL A 285 2.39 3.35 -20.70
N ASP A 286 1.08 3.13 -20.63
CA ASP A 286 0.22 3.24 -21.79
C ASP A 286 0.08 4.71 -22.27
N SER A 287 -0.67 4.92 -23.34
CA SER A 287 -0.94 6.25 -23.89
C SER A 287 -1.57 7.22 -22.89
N ASP A 288 -2.20 6.70 -21.85
CA ASP A 288 -2.88 7.47 -20.80
C ASP A 288 -2.00 7.72 -19.57
N GLY A 289 -0.73 7.31 -19.61
CA GLY A 289 0.20 7.45 -18.49
C GLY A 289 0.01 6.40 -17.38
N ILE A 290 -0.72 5.33 -17.66
CA ILE A 290 -1.00 4.25 -16.71
C ILE A 290 0.12 3.22 -16.78
N LEU A 291 0.58 2.79 -15.59
CA LEU A 291 1.56 1.72 -15.50
C LEU A 291 0.95 0.39 -15.93
N ILE A 292 1.40 -0.12 -17.05
CA ILE A 292 1.10 -1.49 -17.50
C ILE A 292 2.30 -2.39 -17.19
N PRO A 293 2.06 -3.60 -16.68
CA PRO A 293 3.15 -4.52 -16.43
C PRO A 293 3.76 -4.97 -17.76
N LEU A 294 5.02 -4.64 -17.99
CA LEU A 294 5.86 -5.28 -18.99
C LEU A 294 6.39 -6.57 -18.39
N GLY A 295 5.71 -7.62 -18.55
CA GLY A 295 6.19 -8.89 -18.05
C GLY A 295 6.08 -9.97 -19.08
N SER A 296 6.87 -11.00 -18.85
CA SER A 296 6.74 -12.30 -19.46
C SER A 296 5.32 -12.89 -19.37
N SER A 297 4.47 -12.36 -18.50
CA SER A 297 3.05 -12.73 -18.43
C SER A 297 2.27 -12.37 -19.71
N LEU A 298 2.63 -11.31 -20.41
CA LEU A 298 2.09 -11.05 -21.76
C LEU A 298 2.64 -12.05 -22.80
N ASN A 299 3.80 -12.63 -22.55
CA ASN A 299 4.41 -13.65 -23.40
C ASN A 299 4.00 -15.08 -22.99
N LEU A 300 3.43 -15.26 -21.80
CA LEU A 300 2.89 -16.55 -21.34
C LEU A 300 1.44 -16.80 -21.82
N ILE A 301 0.82 -15.78 -22.41
CA ILE A 301 -0.54 -15.86 -23.00
C ILE A 301 -0.48 -16.06 -24.54
N LYS A 302 0.71 -16.26 -25.10
CA LYS A 302 0.86 -16.64 -26.50
C LYS A 302 1.06 -18.13 -26.63
#